data_1acd44d60fb8c25f3f5fd1716e139c41
#
_entry.id   1acd44d60fb8c25f3f5fd1716e139c41
#
_cell.length_a   1.000
_cell.length_b   1.000
_cell.length_c   1.000
_cell.angle_alpha   90.00
_cell.angle_beta   90.00
_cell.angle_gamma   90.00
#
_symmetry.space_group_name_H-M   'P 1'
#
loop_
_entity.id
_entity.type
_entity.pdbx_description
1 polymer ?
#
loop_
_entity_poly.entity_id
_entity_poly.type
_entity_poly.pdbx_seq_one_letter_code
_entity_poly.pdbx_strand_id
1 'polypeptide(L)'
;DEMYAELSKQLNTDLTEAAAEFRKKAEEKIRETLAVIGDYPVAVDYQAVLRPFNLALALAEYGFKVGMVASNGIPAFEKESAKKLKEMVPDIVFTDPMHPQSVQYPHEGEEYLCIGFDCGYITKSKKLVELVEDEGLFGYSGVMELMNRMQDAFLTKADVNKMIEGAGLII
;
A
#
# COMPACT_ATOMS: atom_id res chain seq x y z
N ASP A 1 1.29 10.18 14.93
CA ASP A 1 1.48 11.06 16.09
C ASP A 1 1.98 10.30 17.34
N GLU A 2 1.37 9.15 17.72
CA GLU A 2 1.75 8.36 18.90
C GLU A 2 3.23 7.97 18.92
N MET A 3 3.76 7.52 17.78
CA MET A 3 5.18 7.15 17.63
C MET A 3 6.09 8.35 17.94
N TYR A 4 5.80 9.54 17.44
CA TYR A 4 6.61 10.73 17.72
C TYR A 4 6.50 11.20 19.16
N ALA A 5 5.33 11.06 19.77
CA ALA A 5 5.15 11.33 21.19
C ALA A 5 5.98 10.38 22.08
N GLU A 6 6.02 9.09 21.73
CA GLU A 6 6.83 8.13 22.45
C GLU A 6 8.33 8.35 22.23
N LEU A 7 8.76 8.66 21.01
CA LEU A 7 10.15 9.04 20.73
C LEU A 7 10.57 10.30 21.50
N SER A 8 9.70 11.30 21.60
CA SER A 8 9.95 12.51 22.39
C SER A 8 10.27 12.18 23.86
N LYS A 9 9.51 11.24 24.46
CA LYS A 9 9.76 10.79 25.83
C LYS A 9 11.10 10.06 25.96
N GLN A 10 11.38 9.11 25.06
CA GLN A 10 12.58 8.28 25.14
C GLN A 10 13.86 9.08 24.88
N LEU A 11 13.80 10.05 23.97
CA LEU A 11 14.94 10.90 23.62
C LEU A 11 15.06 12.14 24.51
N ASN A 12 14.11 12.38 25.39
CA ASN A 12 14.01 13.60 26.21
C ASN A 12 14.12 14.87 25.35
N THR A 13 13.46 14.86 24.20
CA THR A 13 13.49 15.94 23.20
C THR A 13 12.07 16.19 22.70
N ASP A 14 11.63 17.44 22.68
CA ASP A 14 10.32 17.77 22.13
C ASP A 14 10.35 17.72 20.60
N LEU A 15 9.65 16.75 20.02
CA LEU A 15 9.50 16.56 18.58
C LEU A 15 8.16 17.06 18.06
N THR A 16 7.33 17.68 18.89
CA THR A 16 5.91 18.00 18.58
C THR A 16 5.80 18.93 17.38
N GLU A 17 6.56 20.03 17.37
CA GLU A 17 6.52 21.02 16.29
C GLU A 17 7.03 20.43 14.97
N ALA A 18 8.19 19.75 15.00
CA ALA A 18 8.76 19.09 13.83
C ALA A 18 7.80 18.01 13.27
N ALA A 19 7.22 17.19 14.14
CA ALA A 19 6.24 16.18 13.74
C ALA A 19 5.00 16.80 13.09
N ALA A 20 4.49 17.91 13.64
CA ALA A 20 3.34 18.61 13.08
C ALA A 20 3.62 19.19 11.68
N GLU A 21 4.81 19.76 11.46
CA GLU A 21 5.22 20.25 10.14
C GLU A 21 5.30 19.12 9.10
N PHE A 22 5.97 18.00 9.44
CA PHE A 22 6.07 16.85 8.55
C PHE A 22 4.71 16.20 8.29
N ARG A 23 3.84 16.12 9.29
CA ARG A 23 2.47 15.66 9.13
C ARG A 23 1.72 16.48 8.09
N LYS A 24 1.77 17.81 8.20
CA LYS A 24 1.12 18.71 7.26
C LYS A 24 1.59 18.44 5.82
N LYS A 25 2.90 18.33 5.61
CA LYS A 25 3.48 18.00 4.29
C LYS A 25 3.00 16.64 3.77
N ALA A 26 2.92 15.62 4.63
CA ALA A 26 2.44 14.30 4.26
C ALA A 26 0.94 14.34 3.87
N GLU A 27 0.11 15.05 4.64
CA GLU A 27 -1.31 15.22 4.31
C GLU A 27 -1.53 16.02 3.01
N GLU A 28 -0.71 17.02 2.72
CA GLU A 28 -0.72 17.73 1.44
C GLU A 28 -0.36 16.77 0.30
N LYS A 29 0.69 15.97 0.48
CA LYS A 29 1.13 15.00 -0.53
C LYS A 29 0.08 13.91 -0.79
N ILE A 30 -0.60 13.43 0.25
CA ILE A 30 -1.71 12.47 0.11
C ILE A 30 -2.83 13.09 -0.76
N ARG A 31 -3.24 14.34 -0.49
CA ARG A 31 -4.27 15.02 -1.28
C ARG A 31 -3.87 15.21 -2.74
N GLU A 32 -2.62 15.58 -3.01
CA GLU A 32 -2.08 15.68 -4.37
C GLU A 32 -2.14 14.34 -5.08
N THR A 33 -1.73 13.27 -4.41
CA THR A 33 -1.72 11.92 -4.97
C THR A 33 -3.13 11.42 -5.24
N LEU A 34 -4.07 11.66 -4.32
CA LEU A 34 -5.47 11.33 -4.52
C LEU A 34 -6.08 12.08 -5.73
N ALA A 35 -5.73 13.35 -5.91
CA ALA A 35 -6.18 14.12 -7.07
C ALA A 35 -5.64 13.57 -8.41
N VAL A 36 -4.46 12.97 -8.41
CA VAL A 36 -3.87 12.33 -9.61
C VAL A 36 -4.48 10.96 -9.89
N ILE A 37 -4.63 10.14 -8.85
CA ILE A 37 -5.11 8.75 -8.98
C ILE A 37 -6.64 8.70 -9.12
N GLY A 38 -7.36 9.58 -8.43
CA GLY A 38 -8.82 9.62 -8.44
C GLY A 38 -9.45 8.31 -7.93
N ASP A 39 -10.47 7.86 -8.63
CA ASP A 39 -11.22 6.63 -8.30
C ASP A 39 -10.58 5.35 -8.85
N TYR A 40 -9.30 5.41 -9.25
CA TYR A 40 -8.61 4.21 -9.73
C TYR A 40 -8.37 3.24 -8.57
N PRO A 41 -8.72 1.93 -8.73
CA PRO A 41 -8.64 1.00 -7.62
C PRO A 41 -7.20 0.69 -7.22
N VAL A 42 -6.95 0.60 -5.93
CA VAL A 42 -5.64 0.30 -5.33
C VAL A 42 -5.68 -1.10 -4.72
N ALA A 43 -4.62 -1.87 -4.95
CA ALA A 43 -4.37 -3.16 -4.29
C ALA A 43 -3.08 -3.08 -3.46
N VAL A 44 -3.08 -3.75 -2.31
CA VAL A 44 -1.93 -3.81 -1.39
C VAL A 44 -1.58 -5.25 -1.12
N ASP A 45 -0.29 -5.61 -1.15
CA ASP A 45 0.14 -6.95 -0.77
C ASP A 45 1.05 -7.01 0.46
N TYR A 46 1.14 -8.22 1.02
CA TYR A 46 1.84 -8.50 2.27
C TYR A 46 3.37 -8.51 2.11
N GLN A 47 3.89 -8.67 0.90
CA GLN A 47 5.34 -8.59 0.66
C GLN A 47 5.82 -7.14 0.60
N ALA A 48 4.94 -6.24 0.18
CA ALA A 48 5.27 -4.82 0.11
C ALA A 48 5.46 -4.21 1.49
N VAL A 49 4.58 -4.56 2.44
CA VAL A 49 4.56 -3.99 3.78
C VAL A 49 4.19 -5.04 4.82
N LEU A 50 4.77 -4.92 6.00
CA LEU A 50 4.52 -5.84 7.13
C LEU A 50 3.06 -5.80 7.63
N ARG A 51 2.32 -4.73 7.34
CA ARG A 51 0.95 -4.50 7.80
C ARG A 51 0.04 -4.08 6.65
N PRO A 52 -0.25 -4.99 5.69
CA PRO A 52 -1.02 -4.65 4.49
C PRO A 52 -2.46 -4.22 4.79
N PHE A 53 -3.13 -4.80 5.78
CA PHE A 53 -4.49 -4.39 6.16
C PHE A 53 -4.52 -3.01 6.84
N ASN A 54 -3.48 -2.68 7.59
CA ASN A 54 -3.34 -1.36 8.21
C ASN A 54 -3.09 -0.27 7.15
N LEU A 55 -2.18 -0.53 6.20
CA LEU A 55 -1.95 0.38 5.09
C LEU A 55 -3.21 0.55 4.24
N ALA A 56 -3.88 -0.54 3.87
CA ALA A 56 -5.11 -0.51 3.09
C ALA A 56 -6.22 0.29 3.79
N LEU A 57 -6.39 0.10 5.12
CA LEU A 57 -7.33 0.89 5.92
C LEU A 57 -6.97 2.37 5.90
N ALA A 58 -5.71 2.73 6.14
CA ALA A 58 -5.26 4.13 6.12
C ALA A 58 -5.49 4.77 4.74
N LEU A 59 -5.20 4.07 3.65
CA LEU A 59 -5.49 4.56 2.29
C LEU A 59 -6.99 4.78 2.08
N ALA A 60 -7.85 3.86 2.54
CA ALA A 60 -9.30 4.00 2.44
C ALA A 60 -9.81 5.18 3.29
N GLU A 61 -9.28 5.39 4.50
CA GLU A 61 -9.61 6.54 5.36
C GLU A 61 -9.24 7.88 4.72
N TYR A 62 -8.18 7.92 3.92
CA TYR A 62 -7.79 9.10 3.14
C TYR A 62 -8.58 9.26 1.83
N GLY A 63 -9.44 8.30 1.48
CA GLY A 63 -10.34 8.37 0.33
C GLY A 63 -9.84 7.68 -0.94
N PHE A 64 -8.75 6.92 -0.89
CA PHE A 64 -8.36 6.06 -2.02
C PHE A 64 -9.35 4.90 -2.17
N LYS A 65 -9.67 4.54 -3.40
CA LYS A 65 -10.54 3.39 -3.72
C LYS A 65 -9.74 2.08 -3.54
N VAL A 66 -9.64 1.59 -2.32
CA VAL A 66 -8.97 0.30 -2.06
C VAL A 66 -9.90 -0.84 -2.45
N GLY A 67 -9.47 -1.70 -3.38
CA GLY A 67 -10.27 -2.82 -3.89
C GLY A 67 -9.77 -4.20 -3.48
N MET A 68 -8.48 -4.34 -3.12
CA MET A 68 -7.90 -5.64 -2.82
C MET A 68 -6.80 -5.56 -1.75
N VAL A 69 -6.72 -6.60 -0.91
CA VAL A 69 -5.54 -6.91 -0.10
C VAL A 69 -5.14 -8.36 -0.38
N ALA A 70 -3.92 -8.54 -0.90
CA ALA A 70 -3.30 -9.84 -1.12
C ALA A 70 -2.44 -10.21 0.10
N SER A 71 -2.83 -11.26 0.82
CA SER A 71 -2.11 -11.72 2.01
C SER A 71 -2.38 -13.20 2.26
N ASN A 72 -1.38 -13.94 2.71
CA ASN A 72 -1.48 -15.35 3.05
C ASN A 72 -2.23 -15.64 4.38
N GLY A 73 -3.09 -14.71 4.77
CA GLY A 73 -3.92 -14.77 5.98
C GLY A 73 -4.01 -13.41 6.65
N ILE A 74 -4.79 -13.33 7.73
CA ILE A 74 -4.93 -12.10 8.53
C ILE A 74 -4.15 -12.30 9.83
N PRO A 75 -2.98 -11.64 9.99
CA PRO A 75 -2.21 -11.72 11.23
C PRO A 75 -3.03 -11.28 12.44
N ALA A 76 -2.76 -11.87 13.60
CA ALA A 76 -3.52 -11.57 14.82
C ALA A 76 -3.53 -10.07 15.17
N PHE A 77 -2.41 -9.38 14.92
CA PHE A 77 -2.23 -7.95 15.20
C PHE A 77 -2.88 -7.03 14.15
N GLU A 78 -3.41 -7.57 13.04
CA GLU A 78 -4.12 -6.82 12.01
C GLU A 78 -5.62 -7.13 11.92
N LYS A 79 -6.14 -8.05 12.75
CA LYS A 79 -7.56 -8.44 12.71
C LYS A 79 -8.52 -7.26 12.85
N GLU A 80 -8.18 -6.30 13.70
CA GLU A 80 -9.01 -5.12 13.91
C GLU A 80 -9.00 -4.21 12.67
N SER A 81 -7.83 -3.99 12.06
CA SER A 81 -7.70 -3.21 10.82
C SER A 81 -8.43 -3.88 9.66
N ALA A 82 -8.30 -5.20 9.51
CA ALA A 82 -9.01 -5.95 8.48
C ALA A 82 -10.53 -5.90 8.66
N LYS A 83 -11.03 -5.96 9.91
CA LYS A 83 -12.45 -5.82 10.23
C LYS A 83 -12.97 -4.42 9.85
N LYS A 84 -12.30 -3.36 10.32
CA LYS A 84 -12.67 -1.97 10.00
C LYS A 84 -12.65 -1.71 8.50
N LEU A 85 -11.62 -2.21 7.82
CA LEU A 85 -11.50 -2.09 6.37
C LEU A 85 -12.68 -2.76 5.66
N LYS A 86 -13.09 -3.96 6.10
CA LYS A 86 -14.25 -4.66 5.53
C LYS A 86 -15.57 -3.96 5.82
N GLU A 87 -15.70 -3.31 6.97
CA GLU A 87 -16.87 -2.49 7.32
C GLU A 87 -16.94 -1.21 6.46
N MET A 88 -15.78 -0.57 6.20
CA MET A 88 -15.67 0.65 5.39
C MET A 88 -15.82 0.37 3.89
N VAL A 89 -15.26 -0.72 3.42
CA VAL A 89 -15.25 -1.16 2.02
C VAL A 89 -15.84 -2.59 1.92
N PRO A 90 -17.18 -2.75 1.93
CA PRO A 90 -17.82 -4.08 1.98
C PRO A 90 -17.43 -5.01 0.83
N ASP A 91 -17.15 -4.45 -0.35
CA ASP A 91 -16.84 -5.22 -1.57
C ASP A 91 -15.33 -5.52 -1.72
N ILE A 92 -14.49 -5.09 -0.76
CA ILE A 92 -13.04 -5.35 -0.83
C ILE A 92 -12.75 -6.85 -0.91
N VAL A 93 -11.79 -7.21 -1.75
CA VAL A 93 -11.32 -8.58 -1.93
C VAL A 93 -10.12 -8.85 -1.02
N PHE A 94 -10.22 -9.88 -0.19
CA PHE A 94 -9.05 -10.45 0.50
C PHE A 94 -8.68 -11.74 -0.22
N THR A 95 -7.48 -11.82 -0.74
CA THR A 95 -7.00 -12.96 -1.52
C THR A 95 -5.67 -13.47 -0.99
N ASP A 96 -5.46 -14.77 -1.10
CA ASP A 96 -4.17 -15.39 -0.80
C ASP A 96 -3.39 -15.54 -2.12
N PRO A 97 -2.29 -14.80 -2.32
CA PRO A 97 -1.50 -14.87 -3.54
C PRO A 97 -0.83 -16.25 -3.75
N MET A 98 -0.64 -17.01 -2.66
CA MET A 98 -0.08 -18.37 -2.72
C MET A 98 -1.12 -19.43 -3.08
N HIS A 99 -2.40 -19.10 -3.09
CA HIS A 99 -3.46 -20.04 -3.46
C HIS A 99 -3.45 -20.29 -4.98
N PRO A 100 -3.51 -21.54 -5.45
CA PRO A 100 -3.47 -21.84 -6.89
C PRO A 100 -4.51 -21.10 -7.75
N GLN A 101 -5.67 -20.79 -7.20
CA GLN A 101 -6.70 -20.02 -7.90
C GLN A 101 -6.36 -18.54 -8.07
N SER A 102 -5.46 -18.00 -7.26
CA SER A 102 -5.07 -16.58 -7.36
C SER A 102 -4.36 -16.28 -8.68
N VAL A 103 -3.61 -17.23 -9.22
CA VAL A 103 -2.96 -17.12 -10.54
C VAL A 103 -3.98 -17.10 -11.68
N GLN A 104 -5.16 -17.68 -11.45
CA GLN A 104 -6.25 -17.77 -12.42
C GLN A 104 -7.38 -16.77 -12.15
N TYR A 105 -7.16 -15.83 -11.23
CA TYR A 105 -8.19 -14.84 -10.88
C TYR A 105 -8.62 -14.05 -12.13
N PRO A 106 -9.90 -14.10 -12.50
CA PRO A 106 -10.39 -13.41 -13.67
C PRO A 106 -10.51 -11.91 -13.39
N HIS A 107 -9.53 -11.15 -13.85
CA HIS A 107 -9.55 -9.67 -13.79
C HIS A 107 -10.17 -9.08 -15.05
N GLU A 108 -11.28 -9.63 -15.51
CA GLU A 108 -12.03 -9.04 -16.59
C GLU A 108 -12.60 -7.68 -16.15
N GLY A 109 -11.87 -6.62 -16.51
CA GLY A 109 -12.35 -5.24 -16.44
C GLY A 109 -11.82 -4.35 -15.32
N GLU A 110 -11.04 -4.83 -14.38
CA GLU A 110 -10.44 -3.97 -13.34
C GLU A 110 -8.92 -3.96 -13.43
N GLU A 111 -8.34 -2.80 -13.71
CA GLU A 111 -6.91 -2.57 -13.51
C GLU A 111 -6.70 -1.98 -12.12
N TYR A 112 -5.65 -2.43 -11.39
CA TYR A 112 -5.28 -1.91 -10.09
C TYR A 112 -3.98 -1.12 -10.16
N LEU A 113 -3.87 -0.09 -9.32
CA LEU A 113 -2.57 0.41 -8.88
C LEU A 113 -2.10 -0.51 -7.74
N CYS A 114 -1.12 -1.34 -8.02
CA CYS A 114 -0.65 -2.35 -7.08
C CYS A 114 0.51 -1.82 -6.24
N ILE A 115 0.39 -1.91 -4.92
CA ILE A 115 1.49 -1.69 -3.98
C ILE A 115 2.03 -3.06 -3.61
N GLY A 116 3.17 -3.43 -4.24
CA GLY A 116 3.79 -4.73 -4.10
C GLY A 116 3.60 -5.64 -5.31
N PHE A 117 4.52 -6.60 -5.40
CA PHE A 117 4.71 -7.40 -6.60
C PHE A 117 3.63 -8.47 -6.80
N ASP A 118 3.22 -9.15 -5.71
CA ASP A 118 2.28 -10.26 -5.81
C ASP A 118 0.91 -9.79 -6.31
N CYS A 119 0.41 -8.67 -5.81
CA CYS A 119 -0.86 -8.13 -6.34
C CYS A 119 -0.72 -7.68 -7.80
N GLY A 120 0.43 -7.14 -8.22
CA GLY A 120 0.71 -6.83 -9.61
C GLY A 120 0.70 -8.07 -10.50
N TYR A 121 1.31 -9.15 -10.04
CA TYR A 121 1.37 -10.42 -10.77
C TYR A 121 0.00 -11.08 -10.93
N ILE A 122 -0.75 -11.25 -9.84
CA ILE A 122 -2.06 -11.91 -9.88
C ILE A 122 -3.12 -11.08 -10.62
N THR A 123 -3.03 -9.75 -10.57
CA THR A 123 -3.94 -8.84 -11.29
C THR A 123 -3.48 -8.53 -12.70
N LYS A 124 -2.27 -8.93 -13.10
CA LYS A 124 -1.64 -8.58 -14.36
C LYS A 124 -1.60 -7.08 -14.62
N SER A 125 -1.57 -6.30 -13.55
CA SER A 125 -1.50 -4.86 -13.64
C SER A 125 -0.15 -4.39 -14.16
N LYS A 126 -0.18 -3.27 -14.90
CA LYS A 126 1.03 -2.57 -15.36
C LYS A 126 1.33 -1.34 -14.53
N LYS A 127 0.54 -1.08 -13.50
CA LYS A 127 0.73 0.04 -12.56
C LYS A 127 1.19 -0.52 -11.23
N LEU A 128 2.51 -0.59 -11.06
CA LEU A 128 3.14 -1.29 -9.95
C LEU A 128 4.06 -0.36 -9.17
N VAL A 129 3.80 -0.21 -7.89
CA VAL A 129 4.75 0.30 -6.91
C VAL A 129 5.63 -0.86 -6.47
N GLU A 130 6.87 -0.86 -6.93
CA GLU A 130 7.87 -1.83 -6.50
C GLU A 130 8.28 -1.50 -5.07
N LEU A 131 7.85 -2.33 -4.14
CA LEU A 131 8.10 -2.19 -2.71
C LEU A 131 8.18 -3.56 -2.07
N VAL A 132 9.20 -3.78 -1.26
CA VAL A 132 9.45 -5.02 -0.52
C VAL A 132 9.78 -4.70 0.93
N GLU A 133 9.07 -5.33 1.88
CA GLU A 133 9.33 -5.23 3.32
C GLU A 133 9.53 -3.78 3.82
N ASP A 134 8.59 -2.88 3.44
CA ASP A 134 8.58 -1.46 3.80
C ASP A 134 9.77 -0.62 3.27
N GLU A 135 10.89 -1.22 2.86
CA GLU A 135 12.11 -0.57 2.34
C GLU A 135 12.55 0.70 3.09
N GLY A 136 12.32 0.75 4.40
CA GLY A 136 12.66 1.92 5.22
C GLY A 136 11.68 3.09 5.10
N LEU A 137 10.48 2.87 4.58
CA LEU A 137 9.43 3.89 4.48
C LEU A 137 8.75 4.12 5.84
N PHE A 138 9.41 4.85 6.74
CA PHE A 138 8.89 5.13 8.08
C PHE A 138 8.46 6.58 8.27
N GLY A 139 7.47 6.76 9.15
CA GLY A 139 6.99 8.07 9.55
C GLY A 139 6.41 8.88 8.40
N TYR A 140 6.34 10.19 8.56
CA TYR A 140 5.75 11.07 7.57
C TYR A 140 6.55 11.17 6.27
N SER A 141 7.88 11.05 6.34
CA SER A 141 8.73 11.00 5.14
C SER A 141 8.48 9.73 4.33
N GLY A 142 8.29 8.59 4.99
CA GLY A 142 7.90 7.35 4.34
C GLY A 142 6.54 7.44 3.66
N VAL A 143 5.57 8.10 4.29
CA VAL A 143 4.26 8.36 3.65
C VAL A 143 4.42 9.21 2.39
N MET A 144 5.18 10.31 2.44
CA MET A 144 5.40 11.16 1.26
C MET A 144 6.09 10.39 0.13
N GLU A 145 7.08 9.56 0.44
CA GLU A 145 7.75 8.73 -0.55
C GLU A 145 6.84 7.67 -1.15
N LEU A 146 6.01 6.99 -0.34
CA LEU A 146 4.99 6.07 -0.86
C LEU A 146 4.04 6.77 -1.83
N MET A 147 3.59 7.97 -1.49
CA MET A 147 2.72 8.77 -2.36
C MET A 147 3.41 9.14 -3.68
N ASN A 148 4.70 9.49 -3.67
CA ASN A 148 5.49 9.71 -4.89
C ASN A 148 5.53 8.45 -5.75
N ARG A 149 5.90 7.32 -5.17
CA ARG A 149 5.95 6.03 -5.89
C ARG A 149 4.60 5.63 -6.46
N MET A 150 3.49 5.89 -5.74
CA MET A 150 2.14 5.65 -6.25
C MET A 150 1.81 6.53 -7.46
N GLN A 151 2.17 7.82 -7.44
CA GLN A 151 1.99 8.70 -8.60
C GLN A 151 2.82 8.24 -9.80
N ASP A 152 4.09 7.92 -9.59
CA ASP A 152 4.99 7.45 -10.64
C ASP A 152 4.49 6.14 -11.26
N ALA A 153 4.09 5.18 -10.44
CA ALA A 153 3.51 3.92 -10.89
C ALA A 153 2.19 4.09 -11.63
N PHE A 154 1.38 5.08 -11.25
CA PHE A 154 0.12 5.41 -11.92
C PHE A 154 0.35 6.02 -13.31
N LEU A 155 1.36 6.86 -13.47
CA LEU A 155 1.67 7.57 -14.70
C LEU A 155 2.54 6.75 -15.67
N THR A 156 3.27 5.75 -15.16
CA THR A 156 4.16 4.89 -15.94
C THR A 156 3.61 3.46 -16.02
N LYS A 157 4.05 2.71 -17.04
CA LYS A 157 3.69 1.30 -17.17
C LYS A 157 4.89 0.45 -16.80
N ALA A 158 4.73 -0.42 -15.81
CA ALA A 158 5.71 -1.45 -15.48
C ALA A 158 5.61 -2.63 -16.45
N ASP A 159 6.76 -3.21 -16.77
CA ASP A 159 6.84 -4.51 -17.41
C ASP A 159 7.18 -5.56 -16.36
N VAL A 160 6.13 -6.15 -15.77
CA VAL A 160 6.26 -7.11 -14.67
C VAL A 160 7.09 -8.33 -15.09
N ASN A 161 6.97 -8.80 -16.33
CA ASN A 161 7.77 -9.93 -16.80
C ASN A 161 9.27 -9.58 -16.82
N LYS A 162 9.61 -8.41 -17.32
CA LYS A 162 10.99 -7.93 -17.34
C LYS A 162 11.55 -7.70 -15.93
N MET A 163 10.71 -7.30 -14.99
CA MET A 163 11.09 -7.19 -13.58
C MET A 163 11.38 -8.55 -12.97
N ILE A 164 10.55 -9.56 -13.24
CA ILE A 164 10.76 -10.97 -12.82
C ILE A 164 12.07 -11.51 -13.39
N GLU A 165 12.31 -11.34 -14.68
CA GLU A 165 13.56 -11.75 -15.34
C GLU A 165 14.77 -11.04 -14.71
N GLY A 166 14.66 -9.75 -14.44
CA GLY A 166 15.71 -8.94 -13.79
C GLY A 166 16.03 -9.38 -12.36
N ALA A 167 15.03 -9.88 -11.63
CA ALA A 167 15.19 -10.44 -10.29
C ALA A 167 15.80 -11.87 -10.31
N GLY A 168 16.01 -12.45 -11.48
CA GLY A 168 16.56 -13.80 -11.62
C GLY A 168 15.56 -14.92 -11.28
N LEU A 169 14.30 -14.62 -11.17
CA LEU A 169 13.25 -15.61 -11.01
C LEU A 169 12.91 -16.20 -12.37
N ILE A 170 13.22 -17.48 -12.56
CA ILE A 170 12.78 -18.24 -13.72
C ILE A 170 11.41 -18.82 -13.36
N ILE A 171 10.38 -18.36 -14.04
CA ILE A 171 9.02 -18.92 -13.94
C ILE A 171 8.81 -19.88 -15.11
#